data_c12b5b3e74979261b715cd3644974265
#
_entry.id   c12b5b3e74979261b715cd3644974265
#
_cell.length_a   1.000
_cell.length_b   1.000
_cell.length_c   1.000
_cell.angle_alpha   90.00
_cell.angle_beta   90.00
_cell.angle_gamma   90.00
#
_symmetry.space_group_name_H-M   'P 1'
#
loop_
_entity.id
_entity.type
_entity.pdbx_description
1 polymer ?
#
loop_
_entity_poly.entity_id
_entity_poly.type
_entity_poly.pdbx_seq_one_letter_code
_entity_poly.pdbx_strand_id
1 'polypeptide(L)'
;LGAVHSMSHALGANQELRLHHGTLNGVILPTILRFNRDHVGDKYAKILRAMRKDISADLADEIEQLNKEIGLPNGLAAMGVTEEMIPDLVAHSMTDPSNATTPRLPSQEEWEKLFLEAM
;
A
#
# COMPACT_ATOMS: atom_id res chain seq x y z
N LEU A 1 0.76 12.07 -0.36
CA LEU A 1 1.75 10.98 -0.43
C LEU A 1 1.88 10.34 0.94
N GLY A 2 2.59 9.23 1.02
CA GLY A 2 2.79 8.49 2.27
C GLY A 2 3.35 7.09 1.99
N ALA A 3 3.20 6.17 2.94
CA ALA A 3 3.78 4.82 2.87
C ALA A 3 3.44 4.04 1.58
N VAL A 4 2.25 4.22 1.01
CA VAL A 4 1.91 3.63 -0.31
C VAL A 4 2.92 4.07 -1.37
N HIS A 5 3.22 5.37 -1.45
CA HIS A 5 4.16 5.90 -2.43
C HIS A 5 5.60 5.47 -2.12
N SER A 6 5.99 5.43 -0.86
CA SER A 6 7.33 4.94 -0.48
C SER A 6 7.57 3.50 -0.95
N MET A 7 6.59 2.61 -0.75
CA MET A 7 6.66 1.24 -1.26
C MET A 7 6.63 1.19 -2.80
N SER A 8 5.75 1.96 -3.44
CA SER A 8 5.64 1.94 -4.90
C SER A 8 6.86 2.56 -5.60
N HIS A 9 7.52 3.55 -4.99
CA HIS A 9 8.77 4.12 -5.52
C HIS A 9 9.92 3.10 -5.42
N ALA A 10 10.03 2.39 -4.29
CA ALA A 10 11.01 1.31 -4.13
C ALA A 10 10.85 0.23 -5.20
N LEU A 11 9.62 -0.22 -5.44
CA LEU A 11 9.29 -1.19 -6.48
C LEU A 11 9.50 -0.65 -7.90
N GLY A 12 9.10 0.59 -8.14
CA GLY A 12 9.25 1.25 -9.44
C GLY A 12 10.70 1.53 -9.84
N ALA A 13 11.63 1.56 -8.88
CA ALA A 13 13.07 1.67 -9.14
C ALA A 13 13.64 0.39 -9.76
N ASN A 14 12.96 -0.74 -9.62
CA ASN A 14 13.36 -2.01 -10.26
C ASN A 14 13.04 -1.98 -11.75
N GLN A 15 14.06 -1.75 -12.57
CA GLN A 15 13.92 -1.63 -14.04
C GLN A 15 13.61 -2.96 -14.74
N GLU A 16 13.90 -4.09 -14.11
CA GLU A 16 13.66 -5.41 -14.70
C GLU A 16 12.17 -5.75 -14.71
N LEU A 17 11.46 -5.43 -13.63
CA LEU A 17 10.03 -5.71 -13.48
C LEU A 17 9.13 -4.74 -14.26
N ARG A 18 9.60 -3.54 -14.59
CA ARG A 18 8.85 -2.49 -15.32
C ARG A 18 7.45 -2.25 -14.78
N LEU A 19 7.33 -2.16 -13.47
CA LEU A 19 6.05 -2.07 -12.78
C LEU A 19 5.39 -0.71 -12.99
N HIS A 20 4.10 -0.72 -13.31
CA HIS A 20 3.32 0.50 -13.50
C HIS A 20 2.97 1.14 -12.16
N HIS A 21 3.36 2.39 -11.94
CA HIS A 21 3.21 3.11 -10.66
C HIS A 21 1.77 3.14 -10.14
N GLY A 22 0.80 3.45 -11.00
CA GLY A 22 -0.61 3.48 -10.60
C GLY A 22 -1.14 2.11 -10.15
N THR A 23 -0.74 1.04 -10.84
CA THR A 23 -1.10 -0.33 -10.46
C THR A 23 -0.49 -0.71 -9.11
N LEU A 24 0.79 -0.38 -8.89
CA LEU A 24 1.46 -0.58 -7.60
C LEU A 24 0.72 0.11 -6.46
N ASN A 25 0.39 1.40 -6.63
CA ASN A 25 -0.34 2.15 -5.61
C ASN A 25 -1.69 1.49 -5.28
N GLY A 26 -2.44 1.04 -6.28
CA GLY A 26 -3.72 0.35 -6.07
C GLY A 26 -3.57 -0.97 -5.30
N VAL A 27 -2.58 -1.79 -5.68
CA VAL A 27 -2.31 -3.09 -5.03
C VAL A 27 -1.84 -2.93 -3.59
N ILE A 28 -0.97 -1.95 -3.30
CA ILE A 28 -0.42 -1.70 -1.97
C ILE A 28 -1.45 -1.04 -1.03
N LEU A 29 -2.37 -0.24 -1.56
CA LEU A 29 -3.26 0.62 -0.80
C LEU A 29 -4.02 -0.11 0.33
N PRO A 30 -4.68 -1.27 0.12
CA PRO A 30 -5.40 -1.96 1.20
C PRO A 30 -4.53 -2.27 2.43
N THR A 31 -3.32 -2.76 2.21
CA THR A 31 -2.35 -3.06 3.29
C THR A 31 -2.03 -1.82 4.12
N ILE A 32 -1.74 -0.69 3.47
CA ILE A 32 -1.44 0.56 4.18
C ILE A 32 -2.67 1.17 4.84
N LEU A 33 -3.86 1.00 4.29
CA LEU A 33 -5.10 1.42 4.96
C LEU A 33 -5.29 0.67 6.29
N ARG A 34 -5.04 -0.64 6.33
CA ARG A 34 -5.08 -1.43 7.57
C ARG A 34 -4.05 -0.94 8.58
N PHE A 35 -2.82 -0.68 8.13
CA PHE A 35 -1.73 -0.18 8.97
C PHE A 35 -2.02 1.20 9.59
N ASN A 36 -2.64 2.10 8.83
CA ASN A 36 -2.92 3.47 9.27
C ASN A 36 -4.21 3.63 10.07
N ARG A 37 -5.05 2.60 10.18
CA ARG A 37 -6.43 2.65 10.70
C ARG A 37 -6.58 3.47 11.96
N ASP A 38 -5.73 3.24 12.95
CA ASP A 38 -5.81 3.88 14.27
C ASP A 38 -5.19 5.28 14.34
N HIS A 39 -4.68 5.80 13.21
CA HIS A 39 -3.94 7.07 13.12
C HIS A 39 -4.60 8.11 12.21
N VAL A 40 -5.81 7.86 11.74
CA VAL A 40 -6.48 8.70 10.72
C VAL A 40 -7.80 9.33 11.19
N GLY A 41 -8.22 9.08 12.44
CA GLY A 41 -9.47 9.60 12.99
C GLY A 41 -10.69 9.21 12.14
N ASP A 42 -11.51 10.18 11.77
CA ASP A 42 -12.76 9.99 11.02
C ASP A 42 -12.57 9.98 9.48
N LYS A 43 -11.34 10.04 8.99
CA LYS A 43 -11.07 10.17 7.54
C LYS A 43 -11.61 8.99 6.74
N TYR A 44 -11.48 7.76 7.26
CA TYR A 44 -11.99 6.57 6.58
C TYR A 44 -13.52 6.56 6.48
N ALA A 45 -14.21 6.99 7.55
CA ALA A 45 -15.66 7.14 7.51
C ALA A 45 -16.12 8.17 6.46
N LYS A 46 -15.37 9.26 6.29
CA LYS A 46 -15.64 10.27 5.25
C LYS A 46 -15.46 9.69 3.85
N ILE A 47 -14.42 8.88 3.63
CA ILE A 47 -14.17 8.21 2.35
C ILE A 47 -15.29 7.19 2.06
N LEU A 48 -15.63 6.33 3.01
CA LEU A 48 -16.73 5.36 2.87
C LEU A 48 -18.04 6.04 2.50
N ARG A 49 -18.36 7.16 3.16
CA ARG A 49 -19.55 7.96 2.84
C ARG A 49 -19.51 8.49 1.41
N ALA A 50 -18.36 8.99 0.94
CA ALA A 50 -18.20 9.45 -0.44
C ALA A 50 -18.35 8.31 -1.46
N MET A 51 -17.92 7.11 -1.09
CA MET A 51 -18.09 5.87 -1.87
C MET A 51 -19.53 5.31 -1.80
N ARG A 52 -20.44 5.93 -1.04
CA ARG A 52 -21.80 5.44 -0.75
C ARG A 52 -21.82 4.06 -0.09
N LYS A 53 -20.84 3.81 0.77
CA LYS A 53 -20.70 2.59 1.57
C LYS A 53 -21.12 2.86 3.02
N ASP A 54 -21.37 1.80 3.77
CA ASP A 54 -21.62 1.88 5.20
C ASP A 54 -20.36 2.43 5.90
N ILE A 55 -20.51 3.45 6.74
CA ILE A 55 -19.39 4.07 7.47
C ILE A 55 -18.75 3.16 8.52
N SER A 56 -19.41 2.06 8.87
CA SER A 56 -18.88 1.01 9.74
C SER A 56 -18.13 -0.09 8.99
N ALA A 57 -18.14 -0.07 7.65
CA ALA A 57 -17.39 -1.03 6.84
C ALA A 57 -15.87 -0.84 7.00
N ASP A 58 -15.12 -1.86 6.65
CA ASP A 58 -13.66 -1.76 6.56
C ASP A 58 -13.26 -1.15 5.22
N LEU A 59 -12.64 0.04 5.24
CA LEU A 59 -12.24 0.74 4.02
C LEU A 59 -11.23 -0.07 3.21
N ALA A 60 -10.31 -0.78 3.86
CA ALA A 60 -9.32 -1.60 3.16
C ALA A 60 -9.99 -2.74 2.38
N ASP A 61 -10.99 -3.39 2.98
CA ASP A 61 -11.75 -4.46 2.32
C ASP A 61 -12.57 -3.93 1.14
N GLU A 62 -13.17 -2.74 1.28
CA GLU A 62 -13.90 -2.09 0.19
C GLU A 62 -12.98 -1.72 -1.00
N ILE A 63 -11.77 -1.25 -0.73
CA ILE A 63 -10.77 -0.97 -1.76
C ILE A 63 -10.25 -2.27 -2.40
N GLU A 64 -10.05 -3.31 -1.61
CA GLU A 64 -9.63 -4.62 -2.11
C GLU A 64 -10.69 -5.23 -3.05
N GLN A 65 -11.96 -5.10 -2.69
CA GLN A 65 -13.06 -5.51 -3.56
C GLN A 65 -13.10 -4.69 -4.86
N LEU A 66 -12.93 -3.37 -4.78
CA LEU A 66 -12.84 -2.50 -5.95
C LEU A 66 -11.68 -2.92 -6.86
N ASN A 67 -10.50 -3.20 -6.29
CA ASN A 67 -9.35 -3.66 -7.06
C ASN A 67 -9.64 -4.94 -7.85
N LYS A 68 -10.36 -5.89 -7.24
CA LYS A 68 -10.81 -7.11 -7.92
C LYS A 68 -11.76 -6.81 -9.07
N GLU A 69 -12.74 -5.93 -8.85
CA GLU A 69 -13.75 -5.55 -9.85
C GLU A 69 -13.13 -4.88 -11.08
N ILE A 70 -12.11 -4.04 -10.89
CA ILE A 70 -11.40 -3.36 -11.98
C ILE A 70 -10.23 -4.17 -12.56
N GLY A 71 -9.99 -5.38 -12.06
CA GLY A 71 -9.01 -6.32 -12.60
C GLY A 71 -7.56 -6.00 -12.24
N LEU A 72 -7.29 -5.34 -11.10
CA LEU A 72 -5.92 -5.18 -10.63
C LEU A 72 -5.32 -6.53 -10.17
N PRO A 73 -3.99 -6.70 -10.23
CA PRO A 73 -3.31 -7.88 -9.72
C PRO A 73 -3.65 -8.14 -8.24
N ASN A 74 -3.75 -9.41 -7.88
CA ASN A 74 -4.01 -9.82 -6.49
C ASN A 74 -2.68 -9.96 -5.74
N GLY A 75 -2.12 -8.84 -5.30
CA GLY A 75 -0.88 -8.77 -4.56
C GLY A 75 0.38 -8.57 -5.44
N LEU A 76 1.48 -8.24 -4.79
CA LEU A 76 2.76 -7.94 -5.43
C LEU A 76 3.41 -9.19 -6.06
N ALA A 77 3.17 -10.37 -5.49
CA ALA A 77 3.67 -11.63 -6.05
C ALA A 77 3.13 -11.89 -7.47
N ALA A 78 1.86 -11.55 -7.71
CA ALA A 78 1.26 -11.63 -9.04
C ALA A 78 1.89 -10.66 -10.06
N MET A 79 2.66 -9.67 -9.58
CA MET A 79 3.40 -8.70 -10.38
C MET A 79 4.88 -9.06 -10.57
N GLY A 80 5.32 -10.23 -10.07
CA GLY A 80 6.68 -10.73 -10.18
C GLY A 80 7.62 -10.30 -9.04
N VAL A 81 7.10 -9.69 -7.98
CA VAL A 81 7.89 -9.36 -6.77
C VAL A 81 8.13 -10.65 -6.00
N THR A 82 9.35 -10.84 -5.49
CA THR A 82 9.73 -11.98 -4.66
C THR A 82 10.20 -11.57 -3.28
N GLU A 83 10.15 -12.49 -2.31
CA GLU A 83 10.57 -12.21 -0.94
C GLU A 83 12.05 -11.81 -0.84
N GLU A 84 12.92 -12.34 -1.72
CA GLU A 84 14.33 -11.98 -1.75
C GLU A 84 14.58 -10.49 -2.06
N MET A 85 13.62 -9.82 -2.68
CA MET A 85 13.73 -8.38 -2.97
C MET A 85 13.40 -7.51 -1.75
N ILE A 86 12.70 -8.02 -0.75
CA ILE A 86 12.16 -7.24 0.38
C ILE A 86 13.22 -6.44 1.13
N PRO A 87 14.41 -6.97 1.48
CA PRO A 87 15.41 -6.19 2.19
C PRO A 87 15.81 -4.89 1.48
N ASP A 88 16.01 -4.93 0.17
CA ASP A 88 16.37 -3.76 -0.63
C ASP A 88 15.17 -2.79 -0.77
N LEU A 89 13.97 -3.31 -0.94
CA LEU A 89 12.74 -2.52 -0.98
C LEU A 89 12.49 -1.78 0.33
N VAL A 90 12.73 -2.43 1.46
CA VAL A 90 12.64 -1.81 2.80
C VAL A 90 13.65 -0.68 2.94
N ALA A 91 14.91 -0.93 2.62
CA ALA A 91 15.97 0.08 2.69
C ALA A 91 15.62 1.33 1.86
N HIS A 92 15.10 1.15 0.67
CA HIS A 92 14.64 2.22 -0.20
C HIS A 92 13.43 2.96 0.39
N SER A 93 12.41 2.22 0.85
CA SER A 93 11.20 2.82 1.42
C SER A 93 11.47 3.66 2.66
N MET A 94 12.40 3.24 3.52
CA MET A 94 12.78 3.97 4.74
C MET A 94 13.32 5.38 4.46
N THR A 95 13.93 5.59 3.31
CA THR A 95 14.56 6.87 2.94
C THR A 95 13.70 7.72 1.99
N ASP A 96 12.52 7.24 1.61
CA ASP A 96 11.67 7.93 0.65
C ASP A 96 11.06 9.22 1.22
N PRO A 97 11.13 10.35 0.47
CA PRO A 97 10.57 11.63 0.92
C PRO A 97 9.06 11.61 1.21
N SER A 98 8.31 10.68 0.62
CA SER A 98 6.87 10.54 0.86
C SER A 98 6.55 10.18 2.31
N ASN A 99 7.52 9.69 3.07
CA ASN A 99 7.37 9.39 4.49
C ASN A 99 7.01 10.64 5.34
N ALA A 100 7.39 11.83 4.88
CA ALA A 100 7.12 13.08 5.60
C ALA A 100 5.62 13.36 5.81
N THR A 101 4.74 12.76 5.02
CA THR A 101 3.29 12.99 5.09
C THR A 101 2.49 11.70 5.36
N THR A 102 3.16 10.64 5.80
CA THR A 102 2.44 9.43 6.23
C THR A 102 1.81 9.62 7.61
N PRO A 103 0.57 9.15 7.85
CA PRO A 103 -0.07 9.26 9.16
C PRO A 103 0.67 8.53 10.29
N ARG A 104 1.30 7.41 9.95
CA ARG A 104 2.14 6.60 10.82
C ARG A 104 3.39 6.17 10.06
N LEU A 105 4.57 6.49 10.60
CA LEU A 105 5.83 6.06 10.01
C LEU A 105 6.15 4.62 10.46
N PRO A 106 6.29 3.66 9.53
CA PRO A 106 6.64 2.29 9.88
C PRO A 106 8.09 2.18 10.37
N SER A 107 8.34 1.30 11.35
CA SER A 107 9.69 0.82 11.67
C SER A 107 10.23 -0.09 10.57
N GLN A 108 11.51 -0.46 10.63
CA GLN A 108 12.10 -1.38 9.67
C GLN A 108 11.35 -2.73 9.64
N GLU A 109 11.06 -3.30 10.80
CA GLU A 109 10.31 -4.56 10.92
C GLU A 109 8.87 -4.43 10.39
N GLU A 110 8.25 -3.28 10.60
CA GLU A 110 6.91 -3.00 10.06
C GLU A 110 6.94 -2.85 8.53
N TRP A 111 7.99 -2.24 7.95
CA TRP A 111 8.17 -2.20 6.51
C TRP A 111 8.27 -3.59 5.90
N GLU A 112 9.08 -4.49 6.49
CA GLU A 112 9.19 -5.89 6.05
C GLU A 112 7.83 -6.59 6.07
N LYS A 113 7.09 -6.43 7.17
CA LYS A 113 5.76 -7.00 7.32
C LYS A 113 4.77 -6.45 6.30
N LEU A 114 4.79 -5.14 6.03
CA LEU A 114 3.92 -4.51 5.05
C LEU A 114 4.18 -5.03 3.63
N PHE A 115 5.44 -5.25 3.25
CA PHE A 115 5.76 -5.87 1.97
C PHE A 115 5.25 -7.32 1.90
N LEU A 116 5.45 -8.12 2.95
CA LEU A 116 4.94 -9.49 3.00
C LEU A 116 3.41 -9.55 2.95
N GLU A 117 2.71 -8.65 3.65
CA GLU A 117 1.25 -8.58 3.63
C GLU A 117 0.69 -8.12 2.26
N ALA A 118 1.46 -7.38 1.48
CA ALA A 118 1.07 -6.91 0.16
C ALA A 118 1.39 -7.92 -0.96
N MET A 119 2.13 -9.03 -0.65
CA MET A 119 2.44 -10.10 -1.62
C MET A 119 1.20 -10.85 -2.07
#